data_ce5f9c0c7ef67ce28f27c245f565ca0e
#
_entry.id   ce5f9c0c7ef67ce28f27c245f565ca0e
#
_cell.length_a   1.000
_cell.length_b   1.000
_cell.length_c   1.000
_cell.angle_alpha   90.00
_cell.angle_beta   90.00
_cell.angle_gamma   90.00
#
_symmetry.space_group_name_H-M   'P 1'
#
loop_
_entity.id
_entity.type
_entity.pdbx_description
1 polymer ?
#
loop_
_entity_poly.entity_id
_entity_poly.type
_entity_poly.pdbx_seq_one_letter_code
_entity_poly.pdbx_strand_id
1 'polypeptide(L)'
;MKAILKVFCLITIAVSIVLLSACESLFGPSIPTATPRSTIGNATRTLEPTATAMPTSRASATPTTLPTLAITPSDPSTCSPAAILPIVDSEVDKKIPDPTKLDWFFGSDEANIIIYEYTDYQCQICANLAMNLRELHTLYPNDVKVVFRYLPLTDEHDKAALAAQAAEAAGLQDKYWEMHDVLFTLQEEWISLSVKEFSTWLVDQAADLELDKIQFMADMTSDKTIQKIFDATRKSAETTLTNPPALFFNKTLYQDWVDISSLANMVEYYKLPERAFTACPAMTIDPDKKYTVTFTTQKGDIVFELYPQEAPMAVNNFVFLARQKWYDNSPFYRVVPGYLVQAGDPTGSGNGRPGFQFSPEVTPNLRFNEPGMLAMAADKNNMNGSQFFITYTSIPEFDGKYTIFGKVIEGMDVLRSLRPRDPYYDQVLLSSDILESVIIEEE
;
A
#
# COMPACT_ATOMS: atom_id res chain seq x y z
N MET A 1 -18.11 48.18 29.95
CA MET A 1 -17.71 46.97 29.21
C MET A 1 -17.02 45.91 30.06
N LYS A 2 -16.25 46.22 31.09
CA LYS A 2 -15.55 45.20 31.94
C LYS A 2 -16.42 44.50 32.98
N ALA A 3 -17.61 45.04 33.31
CA ALA A 3 -18.53 44.45 34.32
C ALA A 3 -19.48 43.39 33.69
N ILE A 4 -19.83 43.49 32.44
CA ILE A 4 -20.74 42.57 31.73
C ILE A 4 -20.06 41.24 31.40
N LEU A 5 -18.75 41.25 31.19
CA LEU A 5 -18.00 40.03 30.85
C LEU A 5 -17.76 39.08 32.02
N LYS A 6 -17.80 39.59 33.28
CA LYS A 6 -17.66 38.77 34.50
C LYS A 6 -18.94 38.04 34.89
N VAL A 7 -20.12 38.56 34.53
CA VAL A 7 -21.39 37.90 34.80
C VAL A 7 -21.70 36.78 33.87
N PHE A 8 -21.22 36.86 32.60
CA PHE A 8 -21.39 35.78 31.65
C PHE A 8 -20.48 34.56 31.95
N CYS A 9 -19.29 34.79 32.52
CA CYS A 9 -18.38 33.69 32.87
C CYS A 9 -18.81 32.90 34.10
N LEU A 10 -19.60 33.49 35.02
CA LEU A 10 -20.11 32.83 36.21
C LEU A 10 -21.39 32.04 35.96
N ILE A 11 -22.18 32.39 34.96
CA ILE A 11 -23.38 31.66 34.57
C ILE A 11 -23.06 30.38 33.80
N THR A 12 -22.01 30.35 32.99
CA THR A 12 -21.57 29.16 32.26
C THR A 12 -20.98 28.09 33.18
N ILE A 13 -20.34 28.47 34.29
CA ILE A 13 -19.77 27.51 35.26
C ILE A 13 -20.86 26.89 36.14
N ALA A 14 -21.91 27.62 36.45
CA ALA A 14 -23.03 27.12 37.28
C ALA A 14 -23.93 26.12 36.52
N VAL A 15 -24.07 26.25 35.19
CA VAL A 15 -24.87 25.33 34.37
C VAL A 15 -24.13 24.02 34.14
N SER A 16 -22.77 24.02 34.06
CA SER A 16 -21.97 22.80 33.89
C SER A 16 -21.94 21.91 35.16
N ILE A 17 -22.14 22.46 36.34
CA ILE A 17 -22.13 21.68 37.60
C ILE A 17 -23.48 21.01 37.87
N VAL A 18 -24.60 21.55 37.37
CA VAL A 18 -25.94 20.97 37.57
C VAL A 18 -26.21 19.81 36.58
N LEU A 19 -25.50 19.73 35.45
CA LEU A 19 -25.64 18.65 34.48
C LEU A 19 -24.80 17.39 34.81
N LEU A 20 -23.88 17.46 35.77
CA LEU A 20 -23.08 16.32 36.21
C LEU A 20 -23.69 15.51 37.36
N SER A 21 -24.77 16.00 37.98
CA SER A 21 -25.46 15.29 39.07
C SER A 21 -26.71 14.50 38.67
N ALA A 22 -27.08 14.49 37.38
CA ALA A 22 -28.31 13.85 36.90
C ALA A 22 -28.10 12.57 36.10
N CYS A 23 -26.86 12.02 36.01
CA CYS A 23 -26.55 10.86 35.18
C CYS A 23 -26.32 9.54 35.93
N GLU A 24 -26.67 9.45 37.23
CA GLU A 24 -26.42 8.21 38.01
C GLU A 24 -27.68 7.34 38.31
N SER A 25 -28.80 7.52 37.62
CA SER A 25 -30.00 6.72 37.92
C SER A 25 -30.78 6.13 36.76
N LEU A 26 -30.11 5.77 35.64
CA LEU A 26 -30.79 5.13 34.48
C LEU A 26 -30.00 3.95 33.85
N PHE A 27 -29.42 3.07 34.66
CA PHE A 27 -29.01 1.75 34.15
C PHE A 27 -29.32 0.68 35.20
N GLY A 28 -30.41 -0.03 35.02
CA GLY A 28 -30.68 -1.36 35.51
C GLY A 28 -31.49 -2.10 34.44
N PRO A 29 -31.61 -3.43 34.49
CA PRO A 29 -30.78 -4.44 35.10
C PRO A 29 -30.20 -5.49 34.14
N SER A 30 -29.05 -6.05 34.54
CA SER A 30 -28.53 -7.42 34.34
C SER A 30 -29.03 -8.28 33.16
N ILE A 31 -28.08 -8.58 32.26
CA ILE A 31 -28.12 -9.68 31.29
C ILE A 31 -27.95 -11.00 32.04
N PRO A 32 -28.79 -12.04 31.84
CA PRO A 32 -28.64 -13.33 32.51
C PRO A 32 -27.48 -14.13 31.92
N THR A 33 -26.60 -14.58 32.79
CA THR A 33 -25.53 -15.53 32.57
C THR A 33 -26.10 -16.88 32.11
N ALA A 34 -25.73 -17.34 30.94
CA ALA A 34 -26.05 -18.68 30.45
C ALA A 34 -25.21 -19.72 31.21
N THR A 35 -25.90 -20.58 31.94
CA THR A 35 -25.34 -21.76 32.61
C THR A 35 -24.90 -22.81 31.59
N PRO A 36 -23.77 -23.46 31.74
CA PRO A 36 -23.39 -24.57 30.87
C PRO A 36 -24.16 -25.85 31.23
N ARG A 37 -24.79 -26.43 30.25
CA ARG A 37 -25.50 -27.71 30.35
C ARG A 37 -24.50 -28.87 30.31
N SER A 38 -24.57 -29.71 31.32
CA SER A 38 -23.72 -30.84 31.60
C SER A 38 -23.85 -32.01 30.61
N THR A 39 -22.72 -32.61 30.37
CA THR A 39 -22.41 -34.06 30.30
C THR A 39 -23.28 -35.00 29.45
N ILE A 40 -22.66 -35.56 28.40
CA ILE A 40 -22.94 -36.91 27.93
C ILE A 40 -21.61 -37.68 27.82
N GLY A 41 -21.54 -38.74 28.61
CA GLY A 41 -21.00 -40.08 28.40
C GLY A 41 -19.56 -40.26 27.93
N ASN A 42 -18.71 -40.68 28.84
CA ASN A 42 -17.49 -41.44 28.62
C ASN A 42 -17.73 -42.71 27.80
N ALA A 43 -16.96 -42.87 26.71
CA ALA A 43 -16.60 -44.16 26.18
C ALA A 43 -15.07 -44.21 26.06
N THR A 44 -14.47 -44.74 27.11
CA THR A 44 -13.04 -45.14 27.15
C THR A 44 -12.78 -46.27 26.20
N ARG A 45 -12.03 -46.07 25.14
CA ARG A 45 -11.48 -47.15 24.33
C ARG A 45 -9.96 -47.12 24.47
N THR A 46 -9.49 -47.95 25.36
CA THR A 46 -8.09 -48.27 25.58
C THR A 46 -7.56 -49.00 24.33
N LEU A 47 -6.60 -48.39 23.62
CA LEU A 47 -5.78 -49.10 22.65
C LEU A 47 -4.39 -49.26 23.25
N GLU A 48 -4.03 -50.48 23.52
CA GLU A 48 -2.67 -50.88 23.89
C GLU A 48 -1.69 -50.61 22.75
N PRO A 49 -0.47 -50.16 23.03
CA PRO A 49 0.56 -50.02 21.99
C PRO A 49 1.25 -51.37 21.78
N THR A 50 1.04 -51.95 20.62
CA THR A 50 1.84 -53.09 20.15
C THR A 50 3.25 -52.60 19.80
N ALA A 51 4.22 -52.99 20.59
CA ALA A 51 5.63 -52.74 20.31
C ALA A 51 6.10 -53.64 19.16
N THR A 52 6.32 -53.04 17.98
CA THR A 52 7.02 -53.70 16.88
C THR A 52 8.52 -53.40 17.00
N ALA A 53 9.31 -54.46 17.20
CA ALA A 53 10.75 -54.38 17.32
C ALA A 53 11.42 -53.83 16.07
N MET A 54 12.28 -52.84 16.21
CA MET A 54 13.19 -52.37 15.18
C MET A 54 14.31 -53.40 14.93
N PRO A 55 14.65 -53.68 13.67
CA PRO A 55 15.86 -54.41 13.36
C PRO A 55 17.10 -53.54 13.50
N THR A 56 17.98 -53.87 14.42
CA THR A 56 19.33 -53.31 14.51
C THR A 56 20.19 -53.83 13.37
N SER A 57 20.44 -52.98 12.39
CA SER A 57 21.51 -53.15 11.41
C SER A 57 22.39 -51.91 11.43
N ARG A 58 23.51 -52.02 12.12
CA ARG A 58 24.57 -51.02 12.17
C ARG A 58 25.45 -51.23 10.95
N ALA A 59 25.13 -50.56 9.83
CA ALA A 59 26.09 -50.40 8.74
C ALA A 59 26.98 -49.19 9.04
N SER A 60 28.27 -49.46 9.16
CA SER A 60 29.33 -48.46 9.29
C SER A 60 29.41 -47.69 7.95
N ALA A 61 28.88 -46.48 7.94
CA ALA A 61 29.06 -45.58 6.78
C ALA A 61 30.47 -44.95 6.83
N THR A 62 31.30 -45.28 5.89
CA THR A 62 32.52 -44.61 5.56
C THR A 62 32.19 -43.12 5.26
N PRO A 63 32.90 -42.09 5.79
CA PRO A 63 32.65 -40.71 5.46
C PRO A 63 32.95 -40.49 3.98
N THR A 64 31.92 -40.41 3.17
CA THR A 64 32.02 -39.90 1.80
C THR A 64 32.29 -38.41 1.90
N THR A 65 33.49 -37.99 1.53
CA THR A 65 33.80 -36.56 1.32
C THR A 65 32.83 -36.02 0.29
N LEU A 66 31.95 -35.08 0.70
CA LEU A 66 31.14 -34.32 -0.21
C LEU A 66 32.06 -33.61 -1.21
N PRO A 67 31.79 -33.64 -2.51
CA PRO A 67 32.54 -32.91 -3.47
C PRO A 67 32.47 -31.42 -3.10
N THR A 68 33.63 -30.78 -2.91
CA THR A 68 33.76 -29.34 -2.84
C THR A 68 33.28 -28.81 -4.20
N LEU A 69 32.05 -28.32 -4.27
CA LEU A 69 31.59 -27.56 -5.41
C LEU A 69 32.49 -26.34 -5.51
N ALA A 70 33.37 -26.34 -6.52
CA ALA A 70 34.11 -25.14 -6.88
C ALA A 70 33.08 -24.10 -7.24
N ILE A 71 33.01 -23.04 -6.47
CA ILE A 71 32.19 -21.86 -6.77
C ILE A 71 32.86 -21.21 -7.97
N THR A 72 32.34 -21.48 -9.17
CA THR A 72 32.66 -20.68 -10.35
C THR A 72 32.04 -19.32 -10.14
N PRO A 73 32.75 -18.20 -10.38
CA PRO A 73 32.15 -16.88 -10.37
C PRO A 73 30.91 -16.91 -11.24
N SER A 74 29.82 -16.36 -10.73
CA SER A 74 28.51 -16.38 -11.42
C SER A 74 28.67 -15.84 -12.84
N ASP A 75 28.30 -16.69 -13.79
CA ASP A 75 28.28 -16.34 -15.20
C ASP A 75 27.26 -15.21 -15.43
N PRO A 76 27.60 -14.10 -16.12
CA PRO A 76 26.63 -13.07 -16.52
C PRO A 76 25.41 -13.63 -17.27
N SER A 77 25.48 -14.85 -17.78
CA SER A 77 24.34 -15.57 -18.37
C SER A 77 23.20 -15.89 -17.39
N THR A 78 23.40 -15.74 -16.08
CA THR A 78 22.39 -16.00 -15.06
C THR A 78 21.43 -14.82 -14.83
N CYS A 79 21.72 -13.65 -15.39
CA CYS A 79 20.88 -12.47 -15.32
C CYS A 79 20.18 -12.21 -16.67
N SER A 80 18.92 -11.84 -16.62
CA SER A 80 18.08 -11.57 -17.80
C SER A 80 17.18 -10.35 -17.60
N PRO A 81 16.82 -9.62 -18.67
CA PRO A 81 15.78 -8.61 -18.59
C PRO A 81 14.48 -9.21 -18.05
N ALA A 82 13.76 -8.43 -17.26
CA ALA A 82 12.47 -8.79 -16.70
C ALA A 82 11.46 -7.66 -16.94
N ALA A 83 10.16 -7.98 -16.87
CA ALA A 83 9.14 -6.94 -16.89
C ALA A 83 9.33 -6.02 -15.67
N ILE A 84 9.28 -4.73 -15.94
CA ILE A 84 9.28 -3.68 -14.91
C ILE A 84 7.89 -3.61 -14.36
N LEU A 85 7.67 -3.95 -13.14
CA LEU A 85 6.34 -4.03 -12.53
C LEU A 85 5.39 -4.99 -13.28
N PRO A 86 4.27 -5.35 -12.68
CA PRO A 86 3.08 -5.60 -13.46
C PRO A 86 2.53 -4.24 -13.96
N ILE A 87 3.34 -3.47 -14.70
CA ILE A 87 2.84 -2.59 -15.73
C ILE A 87 2.29 -3.58 -16.73
N VAL A 88 1.07 -3.92 -16.51
CA VAL A 88 0.28 -4.50 -17.55
C VAL A 88 0.22 -3.37 -18.57
N ASP A 89 0.97 -3.51 -19.68
CA ASP A 89 0.70 -2.74 -20.89
C ASP A 89 -0.70 -3.18 -21.31
N SER A 90 -1.67 -2.69 -20.55
CA SER A 90 -3.06 -3.08 -20.69
C SER A 90 -3.58 -2.34 -21.90
N GLU A 91 -4.43 -3.01 -22.68
CA GLU A 91 -5.15 -2.31 -23.75
C GLU A 91 -5.99 -1.14 -23.19
N VAL A 92 -6.21 -1.11 -21.87
CA VAL A 92 -6.86 -0.01 -21.14
C VAL A 92 -5.95 1.22 -21.07
N ASP A 93 -4.65 1.04 -20.78
CA ASP A 93 -3.69 2.14 -20.63
C ASP A 93 -3.62 2.98 -21.92
N LYS A 94 -3.69 2.32 -23.08
CA LYS A 94 -3.68 2.96 -24.41
C LYS A 94 -4.93 3.78 -24.70
N LYS A 95 -6.02 3.54 -23.97
CA LYS A 95 -7.30 4.20 -24.16
C LYS A 95 -7.53 5.39 -23.23
N ILE A 96 -6.64 5.63 -22.25
CA ILE A 96 -6.77 6.77 -21.35
C ILE A 96 -6.39 8.05 -22.09
N PRO A 97 -7.35 8.95 -22.37
CA PRO A 97 -7.05 10.19 -23.09
C PRO A 97 -6.30 11.18 -22.19
N ASP A 98 -5.54 12.07 -22.82
CA ASP A 98 -4.92 13.19 -22.10
C ASP A 98 -5.96 14.09 -21.43
N PRO A 99 -5.59 14.82 -20.37
CA PRO A 99 -6.47 15.78 -19.73
C PRO A 99 -6.89 16.86 -20.71
N THR A 100 -8.14 17.26 -20.63
CA THR A 100 -8.71 18.33 -21.44
C THR A 100 -9.20 19.47 -20.55
N LYS A 101 -9.51 20.63 -21.12
CA LYS A 101 -10.15 21.76 -20.39
C LYS A 101 -11.55 21.44 -19.87
N LEU A 102 -12.11 20.29 -20.25
CA LEU A 102 -13.43 19.83 -19.79
C LEU A 102 -13.33 18.91 -18.59
N ASP A 103 -12.13 18.39 -18.29
CA ASP A 103 -11.91 17.57 -17.11
C ASP A 103 -11.77 18.47 -15.86
N TRP A 104 -12.29 18.01 -14.74
CA TRP A 104 -12.02 18.61 -13.45
C TRP A 104 -10.69 18.08 -12.93
N PHE A 105 -9.86 18.95 -12.41
CA PHE A 105 -8.59 18.57 -11.82
C PHE A 105 -8.19 19.51 -10.68
N PHE A 106 -7.33 19.00 -9.80
CA PHE A 106 -6.61 19.82 -8.82
C PHE A 106 -5.13 19.41 -8.82
N GLY A 107 -4.29 20.31 -8.30
CA GLY A 107 -2.84 20.16 -8.32
C GLY A 107 -2.18 21.03 -9.36
N SER A 108 -0.84 20.97 -9.42
CA SER A 108 -0.03 21.82 -10.30
C SER A 108 -0.20 21.45 -11.78
N ASP A 109 -0.26 22.45 -12.64
CA ASP A 109 -0.17 22.23 -14.10
C ASP A 109 1.20 21.73 -14.53
N GLU A 110 2.24 22.00 -13.74
CA GLU A 110 3.61 21.57 -13.96
C GLU A 110 3.92 20.18 -13.34
N ALA A 111 2.93 19.53 -12.74
CA ALA A 111 3.12 18.23 -12.09
C ALA A 111 3.53 17.16 -13.11
N ASN A 112 4.57 16.40 -12.75
CA ASN A 112 5.06 15.29 -13.58
C ASN A 112 4.26 13.98 -13.37
N ILE A 113 3.46 13.91 -12.31
CA ILE A 113 2.64 12.75 -11.96
C ILE A 113 1.18 13.12 -12.12
N ILE A 114 0.54 12.58 -13.15
CA ILE A 114 -0.87 12.78 -13.41
C ILE A 114 -1.61 11.52 -12.94
N ILE A 115 -2.49 11.70 -11.96
CA ILE A 115 -3.36 10.65 -11.47
C ILE A 115 -4.74 10.82 -12.10
N TYR A 116 -5.21 9.82 -12.83
CA TYR A 116 -6.56 9.79 -13.36
C TYR A 116 -7.43 8.93 -12.45
N GLU A 117 -8.47 9.52 -11.91
CA GLU A 117 -9.46 8.85 -11.08
C GLU A 117 -10.77 8.71 -11.85
N TYR A 118 -11.17 7.47 -12.17
CA TYR A 118 -12.50 7.16 -12.67
C TYR A 118 -13.36 6.67 -11.51
N THR A 119 -14.42 7.39 -11.20
CA THR A 119 -15.06 7.26 -9.89
C THR A 119 -16.58 7.48 -9.94
N ASP A 120 -17.26 7.04 -8.89
CA ASP A 120 -18.70 7.14 -8.67
C ASP A 120 -18.96 7.67 -7.26
N TYR A 121 -19.74 8.72 -7.13
CA TYR A 121 -20.04 9.34 -5.84
C TYR A 121 -20.80 8.43 -4.86
N GLN A 122 -21.51 7.41 -5.34
CA GLN A 122 -22.24 6.47 -4.48
C GLN A 122 -21.38 5.25 -4.07
N CYS A 123 -20.20 5.10 -4.62
CA CYS A 123 -19.27 4.04 -4.30
C CYS A 123 -18.49 4.36 -3.00
N GLN A 124 -18.56 3.50 -2.00
CA GLN A 124 -17.92 3.73 -0.69
C GLN A 124 -16.40 3.72 -0.75
N ILE A 125 -15.80 2.82 -1.56
CA ILE A 125 -14.34 2.78 -1.73
C ILE A 125 -13.87 4.06 -2.42
N CYS A 126 -14.68 4.61 -3.33
CA CYS A 126 -14.38 5.86 -4.01
C CYS A 126 -14.34 7.05 -3.06
N ALA A 127 -15.21 7.09 -2.03
CA ALA A 127 -15.17 8.13 -1.01
C ALA A 127 -13.85 8.11 -0.21
N ASN A 128 -13.39 6.92 0.17
CA ASN A 128 -12.10 6.78 0.86
C ASN A 128 -10.93 7.21 -0.05
N LEU A 129 -10.96 6.83 -1.33
CA LEU A 129 -9.94 7.21 -2.29
C LEU A 129 -9.90 8.73 -2.49
N ALA A 130 -11.03 9.39 -2.64
CA ALA A 130 -11.11 10.84 -2.82
C ALA A 130 -10.46 11.61 -1.66
N MET A 131 -10.69 11.18 -0.41
CA MET A 131 -10.02 11.75 0.77
C MET A 131 -8.51 11.52 0.74
N ASN A 132 -8.07 10.32 0.41
CA ASN A 132 -6.65 9.99 0.30
C ASN A 132 -5.96 10.75 -0.83
N LEU A 133 -6.62 11.02 -1.94
CA LEU A 133 -6.08 11.84 -3.03
C LEU A 133 -5.95 13.32 -2.63
N ARG A 134 -6.86 13.85 -1.80
CA ARG A 134 -6.72 15.20 -1.21
C ARG A 134 -5.52 15.28 -0.27
N GLU A 135 -5.34 14.28 0.59
CA GLU A 135 -4.18 14.19 1.48
C GLU A 135 -2.89 14.02 0.68
N LEU A 136 -2.88 13.17 -0.34
CA LEU A 136 -1.73 12.97 -1.23
C LEU A 136 -1.30 14.27 -1.90
N HIS A 137 -2.26 15.06 -2.40
CA HIS A 137 -1.94 16.37 -2.96
C HIS A 137 -1.38 17.34 -1.92
N THR A 138 -1.84 17.27 -0.67
CA THR A 138 -1.28 18.10 0.42
C THR A 138 0.17 17.72 0.72
N LEU A 139 0.52 16.44 0.64
CA LEU A 139 1.89 15.93 0.82
C LEU A 139 2.80 16.26 -0.38
N TYR A 140 2.25 16.27 -1.60
CA TYR A 140 2.99 16.42 -2.86
C TYR A 140 2.37 17.51 -3.77
N PRO A 141 2.26 18.77 -3.30
CA PRO A 141 1.49 19.80 -3.99
C PRO A 141 2.03 20.21 -5.37
N ASN A 142 3.33 20.00 -5.61
CA ASN A 142 3.99 20.33 -6.87
C ASN A 142 4.21 19.12 -7.78
N ASP A 143 4.16 17.91 -7.23
CA ASP A 143 4.49 16.67 -7.95
C ASP A 143 3.26 16.00 -8.57
N VAL A 144 2.08 16.20 -7.95
CA VAL A 144 0.85 15.48 -8.28
C VAL A 144 -0.22 16.40 -8.84
N LYS A 145 -0.85 15.95 -9.93
CA LYS A 145 -2.09 16.48 -10.49
C LYS A 145 -3.12 15.37 -10.56
N VAL A 146 -4.29 15.57 -9.96
CA VAL A 146 -5.39 14.61 -9.99
C VAL A 146 -6.44 15.08 -11.00
N VAL A 147 -6.76 14.21 -11.94
CA VAL A 147 -7.80 14.41 -12.98
C VAL A 147 -8.97 13.51 -12.66
N PHE A 148 -10.11 14.12 -12.39
CA PHE A 148 -11.34 13.43 -12.01
C PHE A 148 -12.19 13.12 -13.24
N ARG A 149 -12.72 11.89 -13.31
CA ARG A 149 -13.58 11.42 -14.38
C ARG A 149 -14.76 10.59 -13.86
N TYR A 150 -15.91 10.81 -14.41
CA TYR A 150 -17.12 10.10 -14.02
C TYR A 150 -17.16 8.67 -14.56
N LEU A 151 -17.47 7.71 -13.69
CA LEU A 151 -17.77 6.32 -14.01
C LEU A 151 -19.00 5.86 -13.18
N PRO A 152 -20.17 6.52 -13.32
CA PRO A 152 -21.33 6.20 -12.51
C PRO A 152 -21.93 4.84 -12.92
N LEU A 153 -22.11 3.94 -11.97
CA LEU A 153 -22.76 2.64 -12.15
C LEU A 153 -24.28 2.77 -12.05
N THR A 154 -24.90 3.42 -12.99
CA THR A 154 -26.34 3.79 -12.94
C THR A 154 -27.31 2.61 -12.83
N ASP A 155 -26.89 1.40 -13.16
CA ASP A 155 -27.69 0.18 -13.01
C ASP A 155 -27.70 -0.34 -11.56
N GLU A 156 -26.67 0.02 -10.76
CA GLU A 156 -26.50 -0.42 -9.38
C GLU A 156 -26.68 0.74 -8.38
N HIS A 157 -26.29 1.95 -8.78
CA HIS A 157 -26.24 3.17 -7.99
C HIS A 157 -27.28 4.19 -8.47
N ASP A 158 -28.45 4.17 -7.88
CA ASP A 158 -29.63 4.95 -8.28
C ASP A 158 -29.45 6.49 -8.17
N LYS A 159 -28.44 6.96 -7.45
CA LYS A 159 -28.14 8.38 -7.20
C LYS A 159 -26.85 8.84 -7.89
N ALA A 160 -26.04 7.93 -8.44
CA ALA A 160 -24.73 8.26 -9.00
C ALA A 160 -24.75 9.35 -10.08
N ALA A 161 -25.68 9.25 -11.02
CA ALA A 161 -25.82 10.27 -12.07
C ALA A 161 -26.26 11.63 -11.51
N LEU A 162 -27.20 11.62 -10.55
CA LEU A 162 -27.71 12.85 -9.93
C LEU A 162 -26.62 13.54 -9.08
N ALA A 163 -25.79 12.77 -8.36
CA ALA A 163 -24.65 13.30 -7.63
C ALA A 163 -23.62 13.96 -8.57
N ALA A 164 -23.31 13.32 -9.69
CA ALA A 164 -22.44 13.88 -10.72
C ALA A 164 -23.02 15.18 -11.33
N GLN A 165 -24.33 15.22 -11.59
CA GLN A 165 -25.01 16.42 -12.06
C GLN A 165 -24.95 17.55 -11.04
N ALA A 166 -25.07 17.24 -9.75
CA ALA A 166 -24.95 18.23 -8.66
C ALA A 166 -23.54 18.85 -8.59
N ALA A 167 -22.49 18.02 -8.70
CA ALA A 167 -21.12 18.52 -8.73
C ALA A 167 -20.87 19.45 -9.93
N GLU A 168 -21.39 19.08 -11.13
CA GLU A 168 -21.30 19.93 -12.32
C GLU A 168 -22.07 21.24 -12.17
N ALA A 169 -23.27 21.20 -11.58
CA ALA A 169 -24.07 22.40 -11.35
C ALA A 169 -23.37 23.36 -10.36
N ALA A 170 -22.76 22.83 -9.30
CA ALA A 170 -21.95 23.60 -8.39
C ALA A 170 -20.72 24.18 -9.10
N GLY A 171 -20.12 23.43 -10.01
CA GLY A 171 -18.99 23.89 -10.83
C GLY A 171 -19.32 25.04 -11.76
N LEU A 172 -20.57 25.21 -12.20
CA LEU A 172 -21.03 26.37 -12.95
C LEU A 172 -21.11 27.65 -12.10
N GLN A 173 -21.00 27.50 -10.77
CA GLN A 173 -20.90 28.58 -9.79
C GLN A 173 -19.55 28.57 -9.05
N ASP A 174 -18.50 28.03 -9.67
CA ASP A 174 -17.12 27.95 -9.18
C ASP A 174 -16.93 27.15 -7.87
N LYS A 175 -17.86 26.19 -7.58
CA LYS A 175 -17.91 25.39 -6.35
C LYS A 175 -17.89 23.88 -6.61
N TYR A 176 -17.25 23.45 -7.72
CA TYR A 176 -17.17 22.03 -8.07
C TYR A 176 -16.54 21.19 -6.97
N TRP A 177 -15.37 21.61 -6.51
CA TRP A 177 -14.59 20.81 -5.55
C TRP A 177 -15.21 20.83 -4.16
N GLU A 178 -15.86 21.91 -3.76
CA GLU A 178 -16.59 21.95 -2.49
C GLU A 178 -17.79 20.99 -2.51
N MET A 179 -18.54 20.92 -3.60
CA MET A 179 -19.64 19.96 -3.75
C MET A 179 -19.12 18.54 -3.86
N HIS A 180 -18.03 18.32 -4.58
CA HIS A 180 -17.34 17.02 -4.65
C HIS A 180 -16.95 16.52 -3.26
N ASP A 181 -16.32 17.37 -2.45
CA ASP A 181 -15.88 17.00 -1.12
C ASP A 181 -17.09 16.73 -0.19
N VAL A 182 -18.15 17.51 -0.27
CA VAL A 182 -19.41 17.29 0.45
C VAL A 182 -20.03 15.93 0.08
N LEU A 183 -20.14 15.62 -1.21
CA LEU A 183 -20.71 14.37 -1.69
C LEU A 183 -19.99 13.14 -1.15
N PHE A 184 -18.66 13.16 -1.10
CA PHE A 184 -17.90 12.03 -0.56
C PHE A 184 -17.80 12.03 0.96
N THR A 185 -17.54 13.17 1.59
CA THR A 185 -17.37 13.25 3.05
C THR A 185 -18.66 12.93 3.81
N LEU A 186 -19.82 13.37 3.28
CA LEU A 186 -21.13 13.13 3.87
C LEU A 186 -21.87 11.96 3.20
N GLN A 187 -21.16 11.07 2.51
CA GLN A 187 -21.78 9.97 1.76
C GLN A 187 -22.72 9.12 2.64
N GLU A 188 -22.36 8.84 3.89
CA GLU A 188 -23.16 8.06 4.83
C GLU A 188 -24.51 8.72 5.15
N GLU A 189 -24.63 10.05 5.06
CA GLU A 189 -25.88 10.77 5.32
C GLU A 189 -26.90 10.60 4.20
N TRP A 190 -26.43 10.49 2.95
CA TRP A 190 -27.32 10.49 1.80
C TRP A 190 -27.44 9.14 1.07
N ILE A 191 -26.48 8.20 1.29
CA ILE A 191 -26.46 6.93 0.53
C ILE A 191 -27.75 6.11 0.72
N SER A 192 -28.39 6.18 1.90
CA SER A 192 -29.61 5.46 2.23
C SER A 192 -30.91 6.22 1.88
N LEU A 193 -30.83 7.48 1.49
CA LEU A 193 -31.97 8.29 1.12
C LEU A 193 -32.61 7.78 -0.20
N SER A 194 -33.91 7.99 -0.36
CA SER A 194 -34.53 7.86 -1.68
C SER A 194 -34.00 8.94 -2.62
N VAL A 195 -34.10 8.73 -3.93
CA VAL A 195 -33.66 9.72 -4.94
C VAL A 195 -34.33 11.09 -4.71
N LYS A 196 -35.60 11.12 -4.27
CA LYS A 196 -36.31 12.35 -3.97
C LYS A 196 -35.75 13.07 -2.73
N GLU A 197 -35.48 12.34 -1.66
CA GLU A 197 -34.89 12.91 -0.45
C GLU A 197 -33.47 13.38 -0.71
N PHE A 198 -32.70 12.61 -1.47
CA PHE A 198 -31.36 13.02 -1.90
C PHE A 198 -31.37 14.30 -2.74
N SER A 199 -32.35 14.45 -3.65
CA SER A 199 -32.51 15.69 -4.41
C SER A 199 -32.76 16.90 -3.50
N THR A 200 -33.51 16.73 -2.40
CA THR A 200 -33.73 17.79 -1.38
C THR A 200 -32.44 18.06 -0.60
N TRP A 201 -31.76 17.01 -0.17
CA TRP A 201 -30.48 17.10 0.52
C TRP A 201 -29.44 17.89 -0.30
N LEU A 202 -29.33 17.63 -1.63
CA LEU A 202 -28.44 18.36 -2.53
C LEU A 202 -28.72 19.87 -2.55
N VAL A 203 -30.00 20.29 -2.51
CA VAL A 203 -30.39 21.71 -2.47
C VAL A 203 -30.02 22.35 -1.13
N ASP A 204 -30.11 21.59 -0.03
CA ASP A 204 -29.66 22.06 1.28
C ASP A 204 -28.13 22.22 1.32
N GLN A 205 -27.37 21.24 0.77
CA GLN A 205 -25.91 21.36 0.64
C GLN A 205 -25.50 22.55 -0.26
N ALA A 206 -26.24 22.78 -1.35
CA ALA A 206 -26.00 23.95 -2.21
C ALA A 206 -26.19 25.27 -1.42
N ALA A 207 -27.14 25.32 -0.48
CA ALA A 207 -27.31 26.47 0.39
C ALA A 207 -26.14 26.67 1.37
N ASP A 208 -25.68 25.57 1.96
CA ASP A 208 -24.56 25.60 2.90
C ASP A 208 -23.24 26.01 2.21
N LEU A 209 -23.12 25.71 0.92
CA LEU A 209 -22.04 26.19 0.05
C LEU A 209 -22.24 27.60 -0.50
N GLU A 210 -23.29 28.30 -0.07
CA GLU A 210 -23.64 29.66 -0.51
C GLU A 210 -23.94 29.79 -2.02
N LEU A 211 -24.43 28.70 -2.65
CA LEU A 211 -24.84 28.70 -4.06
C LEU A 211 -26.22 29.32 -4.23
N ASP A 212 -26.46 29.92 -5.40
CA ASP A 212 -27.83 30.26 -5.84
C ASP A 212 -28.61 28.95 -6.08
N LYS A 213 -29.53 28.62 -5.15
CA LYS A 213 -30.30 27.38 -5.20
C LYS A 213 -31.18 27.25 -6.44
N ILE A 214 -31.74 28.36 -6.95
CA ILE A 214 -32.62 28.35 -8.13
C ILE A 214 -31.79 28.02 -9.35
N GLN A 215 -30.65 28.68 -9.49
CA GLN A 215 -29.72 28.42 -10.58
C GLN A 215 -29.12 27.02 -10.45
N PHE A 216 -28.71 26.59 -9.27
CA PHE A 216 -28.20 25.22 -9.00
C PHE A 216 -29.17 24.14 -9.48
N MET A 217 -30.45 24.24 -9.09
CA MET A 217 -31.47 23.25 -9.51
C MET A 217 -31.69 23.28 -11.03
N ALA A 218 -31.71 24.47 -11.62
CA ALA A 218 -31.85 24.62 -13.07
C ALA A 218 -30.67 24.01 -13.82
N ASP A 219 -29.45 24.27 -13.35
CA ASP A 219 -28.22 23.76 -13.96
C ASP A 219 -28.09 22.24 -13.77
N MET A 220 -28.40 21.72 -12.58
CA MET A 220 -28.35 20.27 -12.28
C MET A 220 -29.27 19.47 -13.21
N THR A 221 -30.44 20.01 -13.53
CA THR A 221 -31.45 19.32 -14.38
C THR A 221 -31.41 19.78 -15.84
N SER A 222 -30.44 20.62 -16.24
CA SER A 222 -30.31 21.09 -17.61
C SER A 222 -29.88 19.96 -18.56
N ASP A 223 -30.40 20.02 -19.80
CA ASP A 223 -29.98 19.08 -20.86
C ASP A 223 -28.44 19.07 -21.04
N LYS A 224 -27.79 20.24 -20.86
CA LYS A 224 -26.35 20.36 -20.99
C LYS A 224 -25.60 19.55 -19.94
N THR A 225 -26.00 19.63 -18.67
CA THR A 225 -25.37 18.90 -17.57
C THR A 225 -25.65 17.41 -17.70
N ILE A 226 -26.90 17.03 -17.98
CA ILE A 226 -27.28 15.62 -18.21
C ILE A 226 -26.46 15.02 -19.35
N GLN A 227 -26.36 15.74 -20.49
CA GLN A 227 -25.60 15.27 -21.65
C GLN A 227 -24.10 15.15 -21.34
N LYS A 228 -23.54 16.08 -20.55
CA LYS A 228 -22.13 16.02 -20.13
C LYS A 228 -21.84 14.73 -19.34
N ILE A 229 -22.71 14.37 -18.37
CA ILE A 229 -22.56 13.14 -17.58
C ILE A 229 -22.74 11.91 -18.46
N PHE A 230 -23.76 11.90 -19.33
CA PHE A 230 -23.97 10.80 -20.28
C PHE A 230 -22.77 10.58 -21.19
N ASP A 231 -22.21 11.65 -21.77
CA ASP A 231 -21.03 11.57 -22.63
C ASP A 231 -19.78 11.11 -21.86
N ALA A 232 -19.59 11.54 -20.62
CA ALA A 232 -18.51 11.08 -19.75
C ALA A 232 -18.64 9.58 -19.46
N THR A 233 -19.82 9.10 -19.08
CA THR A 233 -20.11 7.68 -18.86
C THR A 233 -19.82 6.84 -20.10
N ARG A 234 -20.29 7.31 -21.27
CA ARG A 234 -20.05 6.64 -22.54
C ARG A 234 -18.55 6.56 -22.88
N LYS A 235 -17.79 7.64 -22.68
CA LYS A 235 -16.34 7.65 -22.88
C LYS A 235 -15.61 6.70 -21.92
N SER A 236 -16.05 6.64 -20.67
CA SER A 236 -15.50 5.68 -19.70
C SER A 236 -15.77 4.24 -20.15
N ALA A 237 -16.95 3.94 -20.69
CA ALA A 237 -17.25 2.62 -21.25
C ALA A 237 -16.35 2.25 -22.46
N GLU A 238 -15.88 3.23 -23.25
CA GLU A 238 -14.92 2.99 -24.34
C GLU A 238 -13.55 2.52 -23.84
N THR A 239 -13.19 2.84 -22.59
CA THR A 239 -11.96 2.38 -21.95
C THR A 239 -12.02 0.94 -21.46
N THR A 240 -13.17 0.30 -21.51
CA THR A 240 -13.44 -1.04 -20.95
C THR A 240 -13.39 -1.11 -19.42
N LEU A 241 -13.41 0.03 -18.75
CA LEU A 241 -13.56 0.10 -17.28
C LEU A 241 -15.00 -0.27 -16.90
N THR A 242 -15.11 -1.17 -15.94
CA THR A 242 -16.43 -1.69 -15.50
C THR A 242 -16.74 -1.32 -14.06
N ASN A 243 -15.72 -1.07 -13.23
CA ASN A 243 -15.89 -0.85 -11.80
C ASN A 243 -15.11 0.38 -11.32
N PRO A 244 -15.76 1.34 -10.64
CA PRO A 244 -15.08 2.37 -9.87
C PRO A 244 -14.61 1.82 -8.51
N PRO A 245 -13.56 2.40 -7.91
CA PRO A 245 -12.67 3.33 -8.56
C PRO A 245 -11.69 2.64 -9.51
N ALA A 246 -11.36 3.29 -10.62
CA ALA A 246 -10.20 2.91 -11.43
C ALA A 246 -9.18 4.05 -11.42
N LEU A 247 -7.97 3.74 -11.01
CA LEU A 247 -6.91 4.70 -10.77
C LEU A 247 -5.74 4.45 -11.72
N PHE A 248 -5.20 5.53 -12.30
CA PHE A 248 -4.04 5.45 -13.19
C PHE A 248 -2.99 6.48 -12.77
N PHE A 249 -1.75 6.05 -12.70
CA PHE A 249 -0.58 6.95 -12.58
C PHE A 249 0.07 7.10 -13.95
N ASN A 250 0.09 8.31 -14.50
CA ASN A 250 0.62 8.59 -15.84
C ASN A 250 0.11 7.61 -16.91
N LYS A 251 -1.20 7.31 -16.86
CA LYS A 251 -1.93 6.36 -17.72
C LYS A 251 -1.66 4.88 -17.46
N THR A 252 -0.81 4.52 -16.52
CA THR A 252 -0.62 3.14 -16.08
C THR A 252 -1.66 2.77 -15.04
N LEU A 253 -2.42 1.70 -15.27
CA LEU A 253 -3.46 1.23 -14.35
C LEU A 253 -2.83 0.83 -13.01
N TYR A 254 -3.36 1.37 -11.93
CA TYR A 254 -2.98 1.04 -10.56
C TYR A 254 -4.00 0.06 -9.97
N GLN A 255 -3.52 -1.09 -9.50
CA GLN A 255 -4.35 -2.18 -8.99
C GLN A 255 -3.88 -2.65 -7.61
N ASP A 256 -3.62 -1.71 -6.72
CA ASP A 256 -3.17 -2.00 -5.36
C ASP A 256 -3.98 -1.21 -4.34
N TRP A 257 -3.57 -1.24 -3.08
CA TRP A 257 -4.22 -0.52 -2.00
C TRP A 257 -4.27 0.98 -2.25
N VAL A 258 -5.43 1.58 -2.00
CA VAL A 258 -5.68 3.01 -2.21
C VAL A 258 -5.54 3.83 -0.92
N ASP A 259 -4.92 3.28 0.12
CA ASP A 259 -4.56 4.03 1.33
C ASP A 259 -3.45 5.04 1.04
N ILE A 260 -3.36 6.07 1.88
CA ILE A 260 -2.42 7.18 1.69
C ILE A 260 -0.95 6.73 1.58
N SER A 261 -0.53 5.72 2.35
CA SER A 261 0.84 5.21 2.28
C SER A 261 1.16 4.57 0.93
N SER A 262 0.23 3.74 0.44
CA SER A 262 0.40 3.05 -0.84
C SER A 262 0.44 4.04 -2.01
N LEU A 263 -0.41 5.06 -1.97
CA LEU A 263 -0.41 6.13 -2.97
C LEU A 263 0.87 6.99 -2.88
N ALA A 264 1.34 7.31 -1.69
CA ALA A 264 2.59 8.05 -1.48
C ALA A 264 3.81 7.26 -2.00
N ASN A 265 3.87 5.95 -1.75
CA ASN A 265 4.92 5.08 -2.30
C ASN A 265 4.96 5.14 -3.83
N MET A 266 3.80 5.19 -4.50
CA MET A 266 3.74 5.36 -5.96
C MET A 266 4.28 6.70 -6.40
N VAL A 267 3.99 7.79 -5.67
CA VAL A 267 4.58 9.11 -5.97
C VAL A 267 6.10 9.07 -5.84
N GLU A 268 6.64 8.51 -4.74
CA GLU A 268 8.08 8.37 -4.56
C GLU A 268 8.71 7.49 -5.65
N TYR A 269 8.06 6.38 -6.03
CA TYR A 269 8.49 5.56 -7.16
C TYR A 269 8.58 6.37 -8.47
N TYR A 270 7.58 7.21 -8.77
CA TYR A 270 7.59 8.07 -9.97
C TYR A 270 8.62 9.19 -9.92
N LYS A 271 9.12 9.54 -8.74
CA LYS A 271 10.21 10.52 -8.53
C LYS A 271 11.61 9.91 -8.65
N LEU A 272 11.76 8.60 -8.65
CA LEU A 272 13.07 7.95 -8.83
C LEU A 272 13.74 8.42 -10.12
N PRO A 273 15.07 8.69 -10.11
CA PRO A 273 15.82 9.09 -11.29
C PRO A 273 15.80 8.04 -12.42
N GLU A 274 15.85 6.78 -12.03
CA GLU A 274 15.73 5.64 -12.92
C GLU A 274 14.75 4.62 -12.30
N ARG A 275 13.67 4.33 -12.99
CA ARG A 275 12.62 3.39 -12.53
C ARG A 275 12.72 2.03 -13.17
N ALA A 276 13.58 1.90 -14.17
CA ALA A 276 13.65 0.72 -14.99
C ALA A 276 15.03 0.57 -15.60
N PHE A 277 15.67 -0.53 -15.33
CA PHE A 277 16.95 -0.88 -15.92
C PHE A 277 16.73 -1.92 -17.02
N THR A 278 17.08 -1.59 -18.26
CA THR A 278 16.86 -2.46 -19.43
C THR A 278 17.91 -3.56 -19.57
N ALA A 279 18.96 -3.51 -18.76
CA ALA A 279 20.05 -4.47 -18.75
C ALA A 279 20.47 -4.81 -17.32
N CYS A 280 21.03 -5.98 -17.17
CA CYS A 280 21.67 -6.40 -15.92
C CYS A 280 22.86 -5.50 -15.58
N PRO A 281 23.05 -5.17 -14.29
CA PRO A 281 24.21 -4.38 -13.88
C PRO A 281 25.51 -5.14 -14.18
N ALA A 282 26.51 -4.40 -14.70
CA ALA A 282 27.85 -4.94 -14.78
C ALA A 282 28.39 -5.27 -13.40
N MET A 283 29.25 -6.27 -13.30
CA MET A 283 29.96 -6.59 -12.05
C MET A 283 30.92 -5.45 -11.72
N THR A 284 30.62 -4.74 -10.63
CA THR A 284 31.39 -3.56 -10.17
C THR A 284 31.93 -3.72 -8.77
N ILE A 285 31.50 -4.74 -8.04
CA ILE A 285 32.07 -5.06 -6.74
C ILE A 285 33.34 -5.88 -6.89
N ASP A 286 34.21 -5.80 -5.87
CA ASP A 286 35.37 -6.66 -5.70
C ASP A 286 35.05 -7.70 -4.62
N PRO A 287 34.95 -9.00 -4.93
CA PRO A 287 34.63 -10.02 -3.94
C PRO A 287 35.63 -10.15 -2.78
N ASP A 288 36.85 -9.64 -2.95
CA ASP A 288 37.89 -9.68 -1.91
C ASP A 288 37.81 -8.51 -0.94
N LYS A 289 36.90 -7.53 -1.19
CA LYS A 289 36.66 -6.39 -0.34
C LYS A 289 35.50 -6.64 0.64
N LYS A 290 35.55 -5.90 1.75
CA LYS A 290 34.47 -5.85 2.72
C LYS A 290 33.46 -4.77 2.33
N TYR A 291 32.17 -5.09 2.43
CA TYR A 291 31.07 -4.17 2.19
C TYR A 291 30.21 -4.07 3.43
N THR A 292 30.07 -2.85 3.96
CA THR A 292 29.16 -2.52 5.04
C THR A 292 28.04 -1.65 4.50
N VAL A 293 26.81 -1.93 4.93
CA VAL A 293 25.61 -1.21 4.49
C VAL A 293 24.89 -0.64 5.69
N THR A 294 24.58 0.65 5.64
CA THR A 294 23.72 1.30 6.64
C THR A 294 22.37 1.64 6.02
N PHE A 295 21.30 1.11 6.61
CA PHE A 295 19.93 1.53 6.37
C PHE A 295 19.58 2.63 7.36
N THR A 296 19.29 3.83 6.88
CA THR A 296 18.75 4.91 7.72
C THR A 296 17.24 4.83 7.71
N THR A 297 16.63 4.83 8.89
CA THR A 297 15.17 4.85 9.07
C THR A 297 14.78 5.91 10.09
N GLN A 298 13.50 6.29 10.14
CA GLN A 298 12.96 7.20 11.16
C GLN A 298 13.12 6.66 12.60
N LYS A 299 13.43 5.37 12.75
CA LYS A 299 13.58 4.69 14.05
C LYS A 299 15.03 4.46 14.46
N GLY A 300 15.97 4.81 13.58
CA GLY A 300 17.41 4.64 13.75
C GLY A 300 18.04 3.86 12.61
N ASP A 301 19.29 3.55 12.76
CA ASP A 301 20.10 2.88 11.75
C ASP A 301 20.14 1.36 11.98
N ILE A 302 20.22 0.63 10.85
CA ILE A 302 20.44 -0.83 10.83
C ILE A 302 21.66 -1.07 9.96
N VAL A 303 22.68 -1.71 10.51
CA VAL A 303 23.96 -1.93 9.83
C VAL A 303 24.12 -3.40 9.46
N PHE A 304 24.55 -3.66 8.25
CA PHE A 304 24.76 -5.00 7.70
C PHE A 304 26.19 -5.18 7.21
N GLU A 305 26.70 -6.40 7.37
CA GLU A 305 27.85 -6.90 6.62
C GLU A 305 27.34 -7.72 5.42
N LEU A 306 27.91 -7.49 4.21
CA LEU A 306 27.58 -8.26 3.01
C LEU A 306 28.60 -9.38 2.78
N TYR A 307 28.18 -10.39 2.00
CA TYR A 307 28.93 -11.60 1.68
C TYR A 307 29.27 -11.70 0.18
N PRO A 308 30.18 -10.85 -0.33
CA PRO A 308 30.46 -10.76 -1.77
C PRO A 308 31.13 -12.02 -2.35
N GLN A 309 31.79 -12.85 -1.52
CA GLN A 309 32.40 -14.12 -1.98
C GLN A 309 31.37 -15.21 -2.15
N GLU A 310 30.34 -15.27 -1.29
CA GLU A 310 29.32 -16.32 -1.30
C GLU A 310 28.15 -16.00 -2.22
N ALA A 311 27.84 -14.72 -2.44
CA ALA A 311 26.72 -14.26 -3.24
C ALA A 311 27.07 -13.01 -4.07
N PRO A 312 28.06 -13.12 -4.98
CA PRO A 312 28.60 -11.96 -5.69
C PRO A 312 27.57 -11.24 -6.58
N MET A 313 26.63 -11.96 -7.22
CA MET A 313 25.59 -11.33 -8.04
C MET A 313 24.57 -10.57 -7.18
N ALA A 314 24.16 -11.16 -6.06
CA ALA A 314 23.22 -10.53 -5.16
C ALA A 314 23.82 -9.27 -4.53
N VAL A 315 25.06 -9.34 -4.06
CA VAL A 315 25.78 -8.18 -3.52
C VAL A 315 25.98 -7.10 -4.58
N ASN A 316 26.45 -7.47 -5.79
CA ASN A 316 26.62 -6.51 -6.88
C ASN A 316 25.30 -5.83 -7.26
N ASN A 317 24.23 -6.60 -7.39
CA ASN A 317 22.91 -6.08 -7.68
C ASN A 317 22.43 -5.11 -6.58
N PHE A 318 22.56 -5.52 -5.32
CA PHE A 318 22.14 -4.69 -4.21
C PHE A 318 22.94 -3.37 -4.13
N VAL A 319 24.28 -3.43 -4.24
CA VAL A 319 25.15 -2.27 -4.25
C VAL A 319 24.86 -1.35 -5.44
N PHE A 320 24.63 -1.92 -6.63
CA PHE A 320 24.24 -1.16 -7.81
C PHE A 320 22.95 -0.39 -7.57
N LEU A 321 21.88 -1.06 -7.13
CA LEU A 321 20.58 -0.45 -6.89
C LEU A 321 20.63 0.61 -5.79
N ALA A 322 21.37 0.37 -4.70
CA ALA A 322 21.58 1.34 -3.64
C ALA A 322 22.28 2.62 -4.17
N ARG A 323 23.32 2.48 -4.99
CA ARG A 323 24.03 3.61 -5.65
C ARG A 323 23.11 4.37 -6.62
N GLN A 324 22.11 3.70 -7.23
CA GLN A 324 21.09 4.32 -8.06
C GLN A 324 19.93 4.91 -7.25
N LYS A 325 19.98 4.86 -5.91
CA LYS A 325 18.92 5.34 -5.00
C LYS A 325 17.59 4.61 -5.14
N TRP A 326 17.61 3.39 -5.66
CA TRP A 326 16.42 2.56 -5.82
C TRP A 326 15.70 2.29 -4.51
N TYR A 327 16.45 2.21 -3.42
CA TYR A 327 15.92 1.91 -2.08
C TYR A 327 15.57 3.15 -1.27
N ASP A 328 15.97 4.35 -1.71
CA ASP A 328 15.72 5.59 -0.97
C ASP A 328 14.21 5.87 -0.93
N ASN A 329 13.72 6.26 0.25
CA ASN A 329 12.30 6.48 0.54
C ASN A 329 11.38 5.29 0.23
N SER A 330 11.91 4.07 0.21
CA SER A 330 11.12 2.88 -0.05
C SER A 330 10.54 2.27 1.23
N PRO A 331 9.36 1.63 1.17
CA PRO A 331 8.70 1.09 2.35
C PRO A 331 9.27 -0.27 2.78
N PHE A 332 9.25 -0.53 4.08
CA PHE A 332 9.21 -1.88 4.60
C PHE A 332 7.77 -2.41 4.42
N TYR A 333 7.46 -2.89 3.22
CA TYR A 333 6.09 -3.16 2.81
C TYR A 333 5.45 -4.36 3.52
N ARG A 334 6.29 -5.26 4.10
CA ARG A 334 5.82 -6.39 4.90
C ARG A 334 6.69 -6.56 6.14
N VAL A 335 6.07 -6.51 7.31
CA VAL A 335 6.72 -6.67 8.62
C VAL A 335 5.91 -7.65 9.44
N VAL A 336 6.39 -8.88 9.58
CA VAL A 336 5.74 -9.97 10.33
C VAL A 336 6.56 -10.26 11.58
N PRO A 337 6.14 -9.75 12.77
CA PRO A 337 6.88 -9.90 14.00
C PRO A 337 7.20 -11.36 14.33
N GLY A 338 8.46 -11.62 14.73
CA GLY A 338 8.93 -12.97 15.04
C GLY A 338 9.20 -13.85 13.81
N TYR A 339 9.03 -13.32 12.60
CA TYR A 339 9.29 -14.04 11.36
C TYR A 339 10.28 -13.30 10.47
N LEU A 340 9.84 -12.30 9.71
CA LEU A 340 10.71 -11.54 8.81
C LEU A 340 10.18 -10.13 8.49
N VAL A 341 11.05 -9.32 7.90
CA VAL A 341 10.75 -8.01 7.29
C VAL A 341 11.09 -8.08 5.80
N GLN A 342 10.23 -7.56 4.91
CA GLN A 342 10.49 -7.45 3.47
C GLN A 342 10.50 -5.99 3.03
N ALA A 343 11.45 -5.67 2.14
CA ALA A 343 11.62 -4.36 1.51
C ALA A 343 12.24 -4.51 0.10
N GLY A 344 12.65 -3.39 -0.50
CA GLY A 344 13.33 -3.40 -1.80
C GLY A 344 12.41 -3.30 -3.01
N ASP A 345 11.12 -3.04 -2.75
CA ASP A 345 10.13 -2.64 -3.74
C ASP A 345 9.70 -1.20 -3.45
N PRO A 346 10.14 -0.21 -4.24
CA PRO A 346 9.78 1.20 -4.01
C PRO A 346 8.28 1.47 -4.10
N THR A 347 7.51 0.62 -4.81
CA THR A 347 6.06 0.78 -4.91
C THR A 347 5.32 0.32 -3.66
N GLY A 348 5.95 -0.50 -2.83
CA GLY A 348 5.34 -1.07 -1.63
C GLY A 348 4.30 -2.16 -1.88
N SER A 349 4.09 -2.55 -3.13
CA SER A 349 3.10 -3.55 -3.53
C SER A 349 3.56 -5.01 -3.33
N GLY A 350 4.87 -5.22 -3.18
CA GLY A 350 5.50 -6.53 -3.23
C GLY A 350 5.67 -7.08 -4.66
N ASN A 351 5.30 -6.30 -5.68
CA ASN A 351 5.37 -6.70 -7.09
C ASN A 351 6.40 -5.90 -7.89
N GLY A 352 6.88 -4.75 -7.37
CA GLY A 352 7.83 -3.88 -8.04
C GLY A 352 9.16 -4.56 -8.33
N ARG A 353 9.75 -4.26 -9.51
CA ARG A 353 10.98 -4.87 -10.01
C ARG A 353 11.85 -3.86 -10.74
N PRO A 354 13.18 -4.02 -10.75
CA PRO A 354 14.09 -3.07 -11.36
C PRO A 354 14.18 -3.18 -12.89
N GLY A 355 13.52 -4.15 -13.54
CA GLY A 355 13.57 -4.38 -14.99
C GLY A 355 14.55 -5.49 -15.40
N PHE A 356 15.21 -6.12 -14.45
CA PHE A 356 16.01 -7.33 -14.63
C PHE A 356 15.81 -8.30 -13.47
N GLN A 357 16.24 -9.53 -13.67
CA GLN A 357 16.19 -10.60 -12.69
C GLN A 357 17.41 -11.52 -12.84
N PHE A 358 17.80 -12.20 -11.78
CA PHE A 358 18.92 -13.13 -11.79
C PHE A 358 18.64 -14.40 -10.99
N SER A 359 19.36 -15.47 -11.30
CA SER A 359 19.21 -16.76 -10.64
C SER A 359 19.67 -16.70 -9.19
N PRO A 360 19.06 -17.49 -8.26
CA PRO A 360 19.52 -17.58 -6.90
C PRO A 360 20.96 -18.09 -6.79
N GLU A 361 21.70 -17.51 -5.85
CA GLU A 361 23.02 -17.96 -5.43
C GLU A 361 22.90 -18.61 -4.06
N VAL A 362 22.70 -19.92 -4.01
CA VAL A 362 22.59 -20.67 -2.76
C VAL A 362 23.86 -21.46 -2.50
N THR A 363 24.38 -21.32 -1.29
CA THR A 363 25.60 -22.01 -0.84
C THR A 363 25.30 -22.80 0.44
N PRO A 364 25.90 -23.99 0.63
CA PRO A 364 25.74 -24.77 1.84
C PRO A 364 26.38 -24.10 3.07
N ASN A 365 27.25 -23.11 2.89
CA ASN A 365 27.97 -22.42 3.95
C ASN A 365 27.09 -21.41 4.68
N LEU A 366 26.09 -20.85 3.99
CA LEU A 366 25.16 -19.87 4.58
C LEU A 366 23.82 -20.53 4.92
N ARG A 367 23.33 -20.29 6.12
CA ARG A 367 22.10 -20.88 6.62
C ARG A 367 21.29 -19.85 7.41
N PHE A 368 19.97 -20.05 7.41
CA PHE A 368 19.04 -19.25 8.22
C PHE A 368 18.95 -19.79 9.66
N ASN A 369 20.08 -19.98 10.33
CA ASN A 369 20.17 -20.59 11.66
C ASN A 369 20.15 -19.58 12.81
N GLU A 370 20.11 -18.31 12.53
CA GLU A 370 20.09 -17.20 13.48
C GLU A 370 19.27 -16.00 12.96
N PRO A 371 18.88 -15.04 13.82
CA PRO A 371 18.21 -13.82 13.38
C PRO A 371 19.15 -12.88 12.63
N GLY A 372 18.58 -11.97 11.85
CA GLY A 372 19.32 -10.91 11.15
C GLY A 372 19.91 -11.33 9.81
N MET A 373 19.60 -12.52 9.30
CA MET A 373 20.04 -12.93 7.94
C MET A 373 19.35 -12.06 6.89
N LEU A 374 20.15 -11.43 6.03
CA LEU A 374 19.71 -10.62 4.89
C LEU A 374 19.74 -11.50 3.63
N ALA A 375 18.59 -11.66 2.98
CA ALA A 375 18.46 -12.54 1.83
C ALA A 375 17.57 -11.93 0.75
N MET A 376 17.81 -12.32 -0.53
CA MET A 376 16.98 -11.92 -1.65
C MET A 376 15.61 -12.62 -1.58
N ALA A 377 14.55 -11.83 -1.79
CA ALA A 377 13.21 -12.39 -2.03
C ALA A 377 13.13 -12.84 -3.49
N ALA A 378 12.59 -14.05 -3.68
CA ALA A 378 12.43 -14.64 -5.01
C ALA A 378 10.99 -14.51 -5.51
N ASP A 379 10.83 -14.36 -6.81
CA ASP A 379 9.52 -14.39 -7.45
C ASP A 379 8.97 -15.83 -7.61
N LYS A 380 7.77 -15.96 -8.19
CA LYS A 380 7.13 -17.28 -8.46
C LYS A 380 7.95 -18.21 -9.36
N ASN A 381 8.92 -17.69 -10.10
CA ASN A 381 9.83 -18.46 -10.95
C ASN A 381 11.17 -18.72 -10.25
N ASN A 382 11.26 -18.44 -8.95
CA ASN A 382 12.48 -18.53 -8.16
C ASN A 382 13.62 -17.62 -8.68
N MET A 383 13.28 -16.41 -9.19
CA MET A 383 14.27 -15.43 -9.66
C MET A 383 14.35 -14.28 -8.66
N ASN A 384 15.55 -13.78 -8.43
CA ASN A 384 15.85 -12.61 -7.61
C ASN A 384 15.74 -11.31 -8.44
N GLY A 385 15.35 -10.23 -7.79
CA GLY A 385 15.30 -8.87 -8.36
C GLY A 385 15.90 -7.86 -7.40
N SER A 386 15.11 -6.84 -7.01
CA SER A 386 15.51 -5.84 -6.02
C SER A 386 15.04 -6.17 -4.60
N GLN A 387 14.01 -6.99 -4.47
CA GLN A 387 13.38 -7.24 -3.17
C GLN A 387 14.24 -8.15 -2.31
N PHE A 388 14.26 -7.85 -1.02
CA PHE A 388 15.00 -8.60 0.00
C PHE A 388 14.17 -8.78 1.27
N PHE A 389 14.60 -9.69 2.11
CA PHE A 389 14.05 -9.85 3.45
C PHE A 389 15.14 -10.01 4.51
N ILE A 390 14.76 -9.67 5.76
CA ILE A 390 15.62 -9.78 6.93
C ILE A 390 14.89 -10.64 7.96
N THR A 391 15.56 -11.66 8.51
CA THR A 391 14.92 -12.59 9.44
C THR A 391 14.92 -12.06 10.86
N TYR A 392 13.79 -12.22 11.58
CA TYR A 392 13.70 -11.95 13.03
C TYR A 392 14.18 -13.13 13.89
N THR A 393 14.23 -14.32 13.31
CA THR A 393 14.54 -15.58 13.99
C THR A 393 15.25 -16.53 13.03
N SER A 394 15.71 -17.67 13.55
CA SER A 394 16.15 -18.79 12.71
C SER A 394 14.97 -19.38 11.92
N ILE A 395 15.17 -19.62 10.60
CA ILE A 395 14.17 -20.18 9.67
C ILE A 395 14.83 -21.25 8.80
N PRO A 396 15.20 -22.41 9.37
CA PRO A 396 15.98 -23.46 8.66
C PRO A 396 15.30 -23.99 7.39
N GLU A 397 13.97 -23.87 7.29
CA GLU A 397 13.20 -24.24 6.10
C GLU A 397 13.51 -23.38 4.86
N PHE A 398 14.23 -22.26 5.02
CA PHE A 398 14.70 -21.41 3.92
C PHE A 398 16.09 -21.80 3.42
N ASP A 399 16.80 -22.68 4.12
CA ASP A 399 18.13 -23.16 3.71
C ASP A 399 18.09 -23.77 2.31
N GLY A 400 19.01 -23.35 1.46
CA GLY A 400 19.11 -23.83 0.09
C GLY A 400 18.01 -23.35 -0.87
N LYS A 401 17.13 -22.41 -0.44
CA LYS A 401 16.05 -21.86 -1.27
C LYS A 401 16.26 -20.40 -1.61
N TYR A 402 16.80 -19.60 -0.69
CA TYR A 402 16.98 -18.16 -0.86
C TYR A 402 18.45 -17.80 -0.78
N THR A 403 18.83 -16.79 -1.56
CA THR A 403 20.18 -16.24 -1.58
C THR A 403 20.43 -15.39 -0.35
N ILE A 404 21.18 -15.91 0.62
CA ILE A 404 21.71 -15.10 1.72
C ILE A 404 22.89 -14.30 1.18
N PHE A 405 22.88 -12.97 1.33
CA PHE A 405 23.94 -12.11 0.86
C PHE A 405 24.50 -11.15 1.92
N GLY A 406 24.02 -11.24 3.17
CA GLY A 406 24.50 -10.44 4.27
C GLY A 406 23.85 -10.79 5.60
N LYS A 407 24.19 -10.03 6.64
CA LYS A 407 23.67 -10.17 7.98
C LYS A 407 23.68 -8.83 8.71
N VAL A 408 22.68 -8.62 9.57
CA VAL A 408 22.65 -7.50 10.52
C VAL A 408 23.80 -7.63 11.54
N ILE A 409 24.61 -6.61 11.66
CA ILE A 409 25.67 -6.50 12.68
C ILE A 409 25.32 -5.51 13.78
N GLU A 410 24.50 -4.47 13.47
CA GLU A 410 24.00 -3.50 14.44
C GLU A 410 22.53 -3.15 14.12
N GLY A 411 21.73 -2.72 15.11
CA GLY A 411 20.37 -2.22 14.90
C GLY A 411 19.27 -3.29 14.84
N MET A 412 19.48 -4.49 15.37
CA MET A 412 18.43 -5.51 15.48
C MET A 412 17.24 -5.07 16.35
N ASP A 413 17.43 -4.18 17.29
CA ASP A 413 16.39 -3.55 18.10
C ASP A 413 15.57 -2.56 17.27
N VAL A 414 16.23 -1.77 16.41
CA VAL A 414 15.57 -0.89 15.42
C VAL A 414 14.71 -1.74 14.47
N LEU A 415 15.28 -2.80 13.90
CA LEU A 415 14.55 -3.73 13.03
C LEU A 415 13.29 -4.29 13.70
N ARG A 416 13.39 -4.70 14.98
CA ARG A 416 12.25 -5.20 15.76
C ARG A 416 11.22 -4.15 16.14
N SER A 417 11.58 -2.88 16.08
CA SER A 417 10.68 -1.76 16.35
C SER A 417 9.82 -1.35 15.16
N LEU A 418 10.10 -1.91 13.97
CA LEU A 418 9.33 -1.63 12.77
C LEU A 418 7.86 -2.02 12.97
N ARG A 419 6.97 -1.18 12.43
CA ARG A 419 5.53 -1.34 12.58
C ARG A 419 5.05 -2.62 11.88
N PRO A 420 4.33 -3.49 12.57
CA PRO A 420 3.73 -4.68 11.95
C PRO A 420 2.81 -4.28 10.78
N ARG A 421 2.97 -4.97 9.66
CA ARG A 421 2.18 -4.79 8.43
C ARG A 421 2.31 -6.07 7.60
N ASP A 422 1.21 -6.72 7.27
CA ASP A 422 1.20 -7.86 6.35
C ASP A 422 0.09 -7.70 5.29
N PRO A 423 0.43 -7.25 4.06
CA PRO A 423 -0.55 -6.98 3.02
C PRO A 423 -1.33 -8.23 2.56
N TYR A 424 -0.88 -9.42 2.96
CA TYR A 424 -1.57 -10.69 2.62
C TYR A 424 -2.62 -11.10 3.65
N TYR A 425 -2.57 -10.56 4.88
CA TYR A 425 -3.44 -11.00 5.98
C TYR A 425 -4.13 -9.86 6.72
N ASP A 426 -3.62 -8.65 6.66
CA ASP A 426 -4.21 -7.51 7.35
C ASP A 426 -5.46 -7.02 6.60
N GLN A 427 -6.57 -6.83 7.31
CA GLN A 427 -7.80 -6.27 6.74
C GLN A 427 -7.71 -4.75 6.53
N VAL A 428 -6.89 -4.09 7.33
CA VAL A 428 -6.58 -2.67 7.26
C VAL A 428 -5.07 -2.52 7.30
N LEU A 429 -4.49 -1.98 6.24
CA LEU A 429 -3.06 -1.73 6.19
C LEU A 429 -2.70 -0.46 6.96
N LEU A 430 -1.82 -0.61 7.94
CA LEU A 430 -1.17 0.53 8.58
C LEU A 430 -0.07 1.10 7.68
N SER A 431 0.24 2.39 7.84
CA SER A 431 1.36 3.04 7.15
C SER A 431 2.65 2.27 7.40
N SER A 432 3.42 2.01 6.33
CA SER A 432 4.74 1.39 6.43
C SER A 432 5.74 2.32 7.08
N ASP A 433 6.71 1.76 7.80
CA ASP A 433 7.95 2.48 8.10
C ASP A 433 8.78 2.57 6.81
N ILE A 434 9.57 3.63 6.67
CA ILE A 434 10.31 3.95 5.46
C ILE A 434 11.80 3.72 5.65
N LEU A 435 12.43 3.11 4.66
CA LEU A 435 13.86 3.07 4.45
C LEU A 435 14.25 4.39 3.77
N GLU A 436 14.74 5.36 4.56
CA GLU A 436 15.01 6.72 4.07
C GLU A 436 16.19 6.76 3.11
N SER A 437 17.25 6.00 3.42
CA SER A 437 18.41 5.89 2.55
C SER A 437 19.23 4.63 2.80
N VAL A 438 20.04 4.24 1.81
CA VAL A 438 21.00 3.14 1.89
C VAL A 438 22.39 3.66 1.57
N ILE A 439 23.30 3.55 2.53
CA ILE A 439 24.70 3.96 2.39
C ILE A 439 25.58 2.71 2.30
N ILE A 440 26.46 2.68 1.31
CA ILE A 440 27.43 1.58 1.09
C ILE A 440 28.83 2.08 1.43
N GLU A 441 29.52 1.37 2.30
CA GLU A 441 30.94 1.55 2.60
C GLU A 441 31.72 0.35 2.09
N GLU A 442 32.87 0.61 1.44
CA GLU A 442 33.70 -0.38 0.79
C GLU A 442 35.14 -0.26 1.35
N GLU A 443 35.69 -1.32 1.95
CA GLU A 443 37.01 -1.38 2.58
C GLU A 443 37.95 -2.40 1.90
#